data_651ec8511f7639a2d3e5c242f6c404f9
#
_entry.id   651ec8511f7639a2d3e5c242f6c404f9
#
_cell.length_a   1.000
_cell.length_b   1.000
_cell.length_c   1.000
_cell.angle_alpha   90.00
_cell.angle_beta   90.00
_cell.angle_gamma   90.00
#
_symmetry.space_group_name_H-M   'P 1'
#
loop_
_entity.id
_entity.type
_entity.pdbx_description
1 polymer ?
#
loop_
_entity_poly.entity_id
_entity_poly.type
_entity_poly.pdbx_seq_one_letter_code
_entity_poly.pdbx_strand_id
1 'polypeptide(L)'
;YYVQSWNMVIFGRDKTLFPQAPQAWVNGPVYPEIYYEYKDKVPNMCDHLDATNFGTDSAHIDKTLQELAEKLSFSKDQIELFESIFMLYGSKSQNDLIFLTHSEKPWVEARGSLNPFQRSEKSISLDTMYSFYKDRYDRNRKHHEAQ
;
A
#
# COMPACT_ATOMS: atom_id res chain seq x y z
N TYR A 1 -1.32 1.44 2.04
CA TYR A 1 -0.79 0.26 2.72
C TYR A 1 0.58 -0.13 2.16
N TYR A 2 0.69 -0.52 0.87
CA TYR A 2 1.95 -0.95 0.26
C TYR A 2 3.05 0.13 0.32
N VAL A 3 2.72 1.38 0.04
CA VAL A 3 3.66 2.51 0.10
C VAL A 3 4.29 2.63 1.49
N GLN A 4 3.47 2.58 2.55
CA GLN A 4 3.95 2.59 3.93
C GLN A 4 4.86 1.39 4.24
N SER A 5 4.43 0.18 3.84
CA SER A 5 5.18 -1.05 4.11
C SER A 5 6.57 -1.03 3.47
N TRP A 6 6.64 -0.71 2.18
CA TRP A 6 7.90 -0.67 1.45
C TRP A 6 8.79 0.50 1.86
N ASN A 7 8.21 1.65 2.22
CA ASN A 7 8.99 2.75 2.76
C ASN A 7 9.74 2.35 4.04
N MET A 8 9.06 1.68 4.97
CA MET A 8 9.70 1.18 6.19
C MET A 8 10.80 0.15 5.90
N VAL A 9 10.62 -0.73 4.90
CA VAL A 9 11.63 -1.74 4.53
C VAL A 9 12.90 -1.10 3.96
N ILE A 10 12.75 -0.10 3.10
CA ILE A 10 13.87 0.51 2.38
C ILE A 10 14.60 1.55 3.25
N PHE A 11 13.86 2.40 3.97
CA PHE A 11 14.45 3.51 4.72
C PHE A 11 14.63 3.24 6.22
N GLY A 12 14.01 2.18 6.74
CA GLY A 12 14.11 1.78 8.14
C GLY A 12 12.74 1.66 8.83
N ARG A 13 12.66 0.77 9.80
CA ARG A 13 11.43 0.43 10.52
C ARG A 13 10.68 1.64 11.09
N ASP A 14 11.43 2.61 11.62
CA ASP A 14 10.87 3.79 12.28
C ASP A 14 10.62 4.96 11.29
N LYS A 15 10.90 4.75 10.00
CA LYS A 15 10.68 5.72 8.93
C LYS A 15 9.31 5.52 8.31
N THR A 16 8.29 5.97 9.00
CA THR A 16 6.90 5.91 8.50
C THR A 16 6.58 7.14 7.65
N LEU A 17 5.80 6.96 6.59
CA LEU A 17 5.25 8.07 5.79
C LEU A 17 4.03 8.68 6.48
N PHE A 18 3.26 7.86 7.17
CA PHE A 18 2.05 8.23 7.88
C PHE A 18 2.16 7.79 9.33
N PRO A 19 1.77 8.62 10.29
CA PRO A 19 1.80 8.25 11.70
C PRO A 19 0.71 7.22 12.07
N GLN A 20 -0.35 7.11 11.25
CA GLN A 20 -1.46 6.19 11.47
C GLN A 20 -1.13 4.77 11.00
N ALA A 21 -1.68 3.79 11.68
CA ALA A 21 -1.71 2.41 11.23
C ALA A 21 -3.01 2.11 10.48
N PRO A 22 -2.98 1.32 9.39
CA PRO A 22 -4.20 0.93 8.71
C PRO A 22 -5.02 -0.04 9.56
N GLN A 23 -6.32 -0.10 9.33
CA GLN A 23 -7.23 -1.05 9.97
C GLN A 23 -7.52 -2.24 9.04
N ALA A 24 -7.73 -3.42 9.64
CA ALA A 24 -8.03 -4.67 8.93
C ALA A 24 -9.54 -4.80 8.63
N TRP A 25 -10.01 -4.02 7.66
CA TRP A 25 -11.43 -4.08 7.23
C TRP A 25 -11.71 -5.33 6.40
N VAL A 26 -13.01 -5.57 6.12
CA VAL A 26 -13.47 -6.75 5.36
C VAL A 26 -12.82 -6.82 3.97
N ASN A 27 -12.70 -5.70 3.29
CA ASN A 27 -12.15 -5.63 1.93
C ASN A 27 -10.66 -5.25 1.89
N GLY A 28 -9.92 -5.48 2.97
CA GLY A 28 -8.49 -5.23 3.03
C GLY A 28 -8.08 -4.13 4.01
N PRO A 29 -6.80 -3.75 4.01
CA PRO A 29 -6.28 -2.66 4.81
C PRO A 29 -6.84 -1.31 4.41
N VAL A 30 -7.35 -0.54 5.37
CA VAL A 30 -7.91 0.79 5.16
C VAL A 30 -7.33 1.78 6.16
N TYR A 31 -6.97 2.97 5.68
CA TYR A 31 -6.71 4.14 6.52
C TYR A 31 -8.04 4.89 6.70
N PRO A 32 -8.67 4.87 7.87
CA PRO A 32 -10.01 5.45 8.06
C PRO A 32 -10.10 6.92 7.68
N GLU A 33 -9.05 7.69 7.97
CA GLU A 33 -9.00 9.12 7.67
C GLU A 33 -9.13 9.36 6.15
N ILE A 34 -8.41 8.59 5.35
CA ILE A 34 -8.48 8.67 3.88
C ILE A 34 -9.86 8.22 3.40
N TYR A 35 -10.36 7.11 3.96
CA TYR A 35 -11.68 6.60 3.58
C TYR A 35 -12.78 7.63 3.84
N TYR A 36 -12.84 8.22 5.04
CA TYR A 36 -13.88 9.19 5.38
C TYR A 36 -13.74 10.52 4.64
N GLU A 37 -12.54 10.91 4.27
CA GLU A 37 -12.30 12.10 3.44
C GLU A 37 -12.85 11.94 2.00
N TYR A 38 -12.77 10.74 1.44
CA TYR A 38 -13.06 10.50 0.02
C TYR A 38 -14.34 9.72 -0.26
N LYS A 39 -14.94 9.02 0.71
CA LYS A 39 -16.09 8.13 0.50
C LYS A 39 -17.29 8.78 -0.18
N ASP A 40 -17.51 10.09 0.04
CA ASP A 40 -18.64 10.84 -0.53
C ASP A 40 -18.19 11.71 -1.73
N LYS A 41 -16.90 11.80 -2.02
CA LYS A 41 -16.32 12.60 -3.10
C LYS A 41 -16.04 11.80 -4.35
N VAL A 42 -15.83 10.49 -4.21
CA VAL A 42 -15.60 9.57 -5.32
C VAL A 42 -16.88 8.77 -5.53
N PRO A 43 -17.67 9.05 -6.60
CA PRO A 43 -18.83 8.26 -6.92
C PRO A 43 -18.40 6.79 -7.08
N ASN A 44 -18.95 5.91 -6.24
CA ASN A 44 -18.65 4.49 -6.25
C ASN A 44 -17.16 4.16 -6.07
N MET A 45 -16.68 4.20 -4.84
CA MET A 45 -15.35 3.61 -4.51
C MET A 45 -15.25 2.11 -4.89
N CYS A 46 -16.35 1.50 -5.33
CA CYS A 46 -16.43 0.14 -5.86
C CYS A 46 -16.53 0.09 -7.39
N ASP A 47 -16.96 1.15 -8.05
CA ASP A 47 -16.90 1.25 -9.49
C ASP A 47 -15.50 1.70 -9.84
N HIS A 48 -14.81 0.88 -10.59
CA HIS A 48 -13.55 1.10 -11.23
C HIS A 48 -13.15 2.58 -11.21
N LEU A 49 -12.25 2.94 -10.33
CA LEU A 49 -11.28 3.97 -10.68
C LEU A 49 -10.64 3.40 -11.94
N ASP A 50 -11.24 3.78 -13.06
CA ASP A 50 -10.74 3.37 -14.35
C ASP A 50 -9.31 3.90 -14.38
N ALA A 51 -8.32 2.99 -14.33
CA ALA A 51 -6.93 3.38 -14.38
C ALA A 51 -6.65 4.23 -15.63
N THR A 52 -7.53 4.14 -16.64
CA THR A 52 -7.52 5.02 -17.82
C THR A 52 -7.81 6.49 -17.49
N ASN A 53 -8.54 6.79 -16.41
CA ASN A 53 -8.81 8.16 -15.98
C ASN A 53 -7.70 8.77 -15.10
N PHE A 54 -6.79 7.95 -14.57
CA PHE A 54 -5.60 8.40 -13.85
C PHE A 54 -4.36 8.49 -14.75
N GLY A 55 -4.54 8.43 -16.09
CA GLY A 55 -3.44 8.51 -17.02
C GLY A 55 -2.36 7.48 -16.67
N THR A 56 -2.53 6.25 -17.12
CA THR A 56 -1.47 5.22 -17.07
C THR A 56 -0.29 5.54 -18.00
N ASP A 57 -0.29 6.73 -18.55
CA ASP A 57 0.84 7.31 -19.23
C ASP A 57 1.95 7.58 -18.21
N SER A 58 3.09 6.94 -18.37
CA SER A 58 4.25 7.12 -17.52
C SER A 58 4.60 8.60 -17.33
N ALA A 59 4.48 9.41 -18.35
CA ALA A 59 4.74 10.83 -18.30
C ALA A 59 3.80 11.60 -17.35
N HIS A 60 2.54 11.17 -17.21
CA HIS A 60 1.59 11.77 -16.29
C HIS A 60 1.88 11.37 -14.83
N ILE A 61 2.24 10.10 -14.63
CA ILE A 61 2.67 9.59 -13.31
C ILE A 61 3.94 10.32 -12.87
N ASP A 62 4.93 10.44 -13.73
CA ASP A 62 6.19 11.14 -13.46
C ASP A 62 5.95 12.60 -13.05
N LYS A 63 5.10 13.31 -13.79
CA LYS A 63 4.74 14.70 -13.48
C LYS A 63 4.05 14.82 -12.11
N THR A 64 3.07 13.95 -11.84
CA THR A 64 2.33 13.97 -10.58
C THR A 64 3.23 13.63 -9.39
N LEU A 65 4.13 12.67 -9.54
CA LEU A 65 5.10 12.30 -8.51
C LEU A 65 6.11 13.43 -8.26
N GLN A 66 6.56 14.14 -9.29
CA GLN A 66 7.44 15.30 -9.14
C GLN A 66 6.75 16.45 -8.40
N GLU A 67 5.50 16.78 -8.77
CA GLU A 67 4.71 17.80 -8.08
C GLU A 67 4.47 17.45 -6.60
N LEU A 68 4.21 16.17 -6.30
CA LEU A 68 4.08 15.67 -4.92
C LEU A 68 5.41 15.70 -4.18
N ALA A 69 6.51 15.36 -4.86
CA ALA A 69 7.85 15.37 -4.26
C ALA A 69 8.25 16.77 -3.82
N GLU A 70 8.03 17.78 -4.67
CA GLU A 70 8.30 19.17 -4.34
C GLU A 70 7.43 19.64 -3.16
N LYS A 71 6.13 19.34 -3.21
CA LYS A 71 5.16 19.76 -2.18
C LYS A 71 5.40 19.09 -0.82
N LEU A 72 5.81 17.82 -0.81
CA LEU A 72 5.97 17.00 0.39
C LEU A 72 7.45 16.79 0.77
N SER A 73 8.38 17.41 0.03
CA SER A 73 9.82 17.28 0.25
C SER A 73 10.32 15.84 0.25
N PHE A 74 9.80 15.01 -0.67
CA PHE A 74 10.29 13.64 -0.83
C PHE A 74 11.69 13.63 -1.43
N SER A 75 12.52 12.71 -0.94
CA SER A 75 13.83 12.46 -1.54
C SER A 75 13.70 11.76 -2.88
N LYS A 76 14.77 11.84 -3.70
CA LYS A 76 14.83 11.11 -4.98
C LYS A 76 14.60 9.61 -4.78
N ASP A 77 15.21 9.00 -3.76
CA ASP A 77 15.07 7.57 -3.47
C ASP A 77 13.61 7.19 -3.09
N GLN A 78 12.88 8.11 -2.43
CA GLN A 78 11.46 7.90 -2.14
C GLN A 78 10.60 7.94 -3.41
N ILE A 79 10.92 8.83 -4.35
CA ILE A 79 10.23 8.90 -5.65
C ILE A 79 10.45 7.60 -6.43
N GLU A 80 11.70 7.14 -6.56
CA GLU A 80 12.04 5.87 -7.22
C GLU A 80 11.35 4.66 -6.57
N LEU A 81 11.22 4.68 -5.24
CA LEU A 81 10.44 3.66 -4.53
C LEU A 81 8.95 3.71 -4.92
N PHE A 82 8.35 4.90 -4.97
CA PHE A 82 6.92 5.04 -5.31
C PHE A 82 6.65 4.61 -6.74
N GLU A 83 7.48 4.98 -7.69
CA GLU A 83 7.43 4.50 -9.08
C GLU A 83 7.45 2.97 -9.13
N SER A 84 8.38 2.34 -8.42
CA SER A 84 8.48 0.88 -8.34
C SER A 84 7.21 0.24 -7.75
N ILE A 85 6.60 0.85 -6.74
CA ILE A 85 5.35 0.39 -6.14
C ILE A 85 4.19 0.53 -7.14
N PHE A 86 4.10 1.64 -7.86
CA PHE A 86 3.09 1.82 -8.90
C PHE A 86 3.24 0.80 -10.02
N MET A 87 4.45 0.49 -10.44
CA MET A 87 4.68 -0.57 -11.43
C MET A 87 4.24 -1.95 -10.95
N LEU A 88 4.46 -2.27 -9.66
CA LEU A 88 4.13 -3.58 -9.09
C LEU A 88 2.63 -3.76 -8.83
N TYR A 89 1.95 -2.71 -8.39
CA TYR A 89 0.60 -2.80 -7.87
C TYR A 89 -0.43 -2.01 -8.68
N GLY A 90 -0.03 -0.98 -9.43
CA GLY A 90 -0.93 -0.06 -10.11
C GLY A 90 -1.77 -0.66 -11.23
N SER A 91 -1.27 -1.74 -11.85
CA SER A 91 -2.01 -2.49 -12.88
C SER A 91 -2.98 -3.55 -12.32
N LYS A 92 -2.98 -3.76 -10.99
CA LYS A 92 -3.82 -4.77 -10.35
C LYS A 92 -5.24 -4.25 -10.16
N SER A 93 -6.22 -5.10 -10.43
CA SER A 93 -7.60 -4.78 -10.12
C SER A 93 -7.83 -4.67 -8.60
N GLN A 94 -8.91 -4.02 -8.21
CA GLN A 94 -9.33 -3.96 -6.79
C GLN A 94 -9.43 -5.36 -6.18
N ASN A 95 -10.03 -6.32 -6.91
CA ASN A 95 -10.18 -7.69 -6.43
C ASN A 95 -8.83 -8.39 -6.24
N ASP A 96 -7.87 -8.17 -7.14
CA ASP A 96 -6.52 -8.71 -7.00
C ASP A 96 -5.81 -8.16 -5.76
N LEU A 97 -5.95 -6.85 -5.50
CA LEU A 97 -5.37 -6.23 -4.31
C LEU A 97 -6.03 -6.71 -3.01
N ILE A 98 -7.35 -6.91 -3.01
CA ILE A 98 -8.08 -7.52 -1.89
C ILE A 98 -7.56 -8.94 -1.65
N PHE A 99 -7.53 -9.77 -2.68
CA PHE A 99 -7.04 -11.14 -2.58
C PHE A 99 -5.59 -11.21 -2.07
N LEU A 100 -4.74 -10.34 -2.60
CA LEU A 100 -3.34 -10.26 -2.20
C LEU A 100 -3.21 -9.93 -0.71
N THR A 101 -3.86 -8.86 -0.25
CA THR A 101 -3.79 -8.44 1.16
C THR A 101 -4.40 -9.46 2.10
N HIS A 102 -5.46 -10.18 1.69
CA HIS A 102 -6.09 -11.24 2.47
C HIS A 102 -5.21 -12.48 2.63
N SER A 103 -4.25 -12.69 1.76
CA SER A 103 -3.25 -13.75 1.87
C SER A 103 -2.02 -13.35 2.69
N GLU A 104 -1.88 -12.07 3.04
CA GLU A 104 -0.72 -11.54 3.71
C GLU A 104 -0.87 -11.53 5.24
N LYS A 105 0.20 -11.97 5.92
CA LYS A 105 0.24 -12.11 7.38
C LYS A 105 -0.25 -10.87 8.14
N PRO A 106 0.10 -9.62 7.78
CA PRO A 106 -0.30 -8.45 8.57
C PRO A 106 -1.82 -8.30 8.69
N TRP A 107 -2.55 -8.50 7.60
CA TRP A 107 -4.01 -8.43 7.62
C TRP A 107 -4.63 -9.64 8.33
N VAL A 108 -4.15 -10.84 8.03
CA VAL A 108 -4.63 -12.09 8.63
C VAL A 108 -4.45 -12.06 10.14
N GLU A 109 -3.28 -11.65 10.63
CA GLU A 109 -2.98 -11.58 12.06
C GLU A 109 -3.85 -10.55 12.78
N ALA A 110 -4.04 -9.38 12.19
CA ALA A 110 -4.90 -8.34 12.78
C ALA A 110 -6.36 -8.79 12.88
N ARG A 111 -6.86 -9.55 11.92
CA ARG A 111 -8.22 -10.11 11.98
C ARG A 111 -8.34 -11.28 12.96
N GLY A 112 -7.29 -12.08 13.11
CA GLY A 112 -7.29 -13.23 14.00
C GLY A 112 -8.43 -14.22 13.70
N SER A 113 -9.25 -14.53 14.69
CA SER A 113 -10.38 -15.48 14.59
C SER A 113 -11.69 -14.88 14.08
N LEU A 114 -11.70 -13.63 13.59
CA LEU A 114 -12.92 -13.01 13.08
C LEU A 114 -13.43 -13.74 11.83
N ASN A 115 -14.75 -13.84 11.71
CA ASN A 115 -15.38 -14.32 10.49
C ASN A 115 -14.94 -13.40 9.30
N PRO A 116 -14.71 -13.96 8.09
CA PRO A 116 -14.29 -13.18 6.92
C PRO A 116 -15.16 -11.96 6.62
N PHE A 117 -16.47 -12.05 6.84
CA PHE A 117 -17.42 -10.96 6.58
C PHE A 117 -17.70 -10.07 7.80
N GLN A 118 -17.12 -10.37 8.94
CA GLN A 118 -17.31 -9.57 10.16
C GLN A 118 -16.54 -8.26 10.03
N ARG A 119 -17.20 -7.13 10.34
CA ARG A 119 -16.54 -5.83 10.42
C ARG A 119 -15.44 -5.85 11.47
N SER A 120 -14.37 -5.13 11.21
CA SER A 120 -13.24 -5.00 12.10
C SER A 120 -12.66 -3.60 11.97
N GLU A 121 -12.33 -3.00 13.09
CA GLU A 121 -11.57 -1.75 13.21
C GLU A 121 -10.20 -2.00 13.86
N LYS A 122 -9.78 -3.27 13.93
CA LYS A 122 -8.49 -3.63 14.50
C LYS A 122 -7.36 -3.07 13.64
N SER A 123 -6.45 -2.36 14.29
CA SER A 123 -5.25 -1.85 13.62
C SER A 123 -4.33 -2.98 13.20
N ILE A 124 -3.75 -2.84 12.01
CA ILE A 124 -2.68 -3.70 11.52
C ILE A 124 -1.36 -3.18 12.10
N SER A 125 -0.62 -4.03 12.79
CA SER A 125 0.66 -3.66 13.39
C SER A 125 1.67 -3.23 12.32
N LEU A 126 2.25 -2.05 12.49
CA LEU A 126 3.35 -1.58 11.63
C LEU A 126 4.58 -2.50 11.73
N ASP A 127 4.80 -3.09 12.88
CA ASP A 127 5.87 -4.06 13.10
C ASP A 127 5.65 -5.35 12.32
N THR A 128 4.42 -5.85 12.29
CA THR A 128 4.07 -7.03 11.49
C THR A 128 4.16 -6.71 10.01
N MET A 129 3.75 -5.51 9.58
CA MET A 129 3.92 -5.03 8.21
C MET A 129 5.41 -5.01 7.83
N TYR A 130 6.23 -4.32 8.62
CA TYR A 130 7.67 -4.25 8.39
C TYR A 130 8.30 -5.63 8.29
N SER A 131 8.09 -6.49 9.29
CA SER A 131 8.71 -7.81 9.34
C SER A 131 8.33 -8.67 8.13
N PHE A 132 7.04 -8.68 7.75
CA PHE A 132 6.56 -9.46 6.62
C PHE A 132 7.18 -9.00 5.29
N TYR A 133 7.22 -7.69 5.03
CA TYR A 133 7.77 -7.16 3.79
C TYR A 133 9.31 -7.19 3.77
N LYS A 134 9.97 -7.07 4.92
CA LYS A 134 11.41 -7.23 5.05
C LYS A 134 11.84 -8.66 4.72
N ASP A 135 11.14 -9.66 5.25
CA ASP A 135 11.38 -11.07 4.91
C ASP A 135 11.20 -11.35 3.41
N ARG A 136 10.19 -10.74 2.80
CA ARG A 136 9.95 -10.83 1.36
C ARG A 136 11.06 -10.19 0.55
N TYR A 137 11.50 -9.00 0.95
CA TYR A 137 12.62 -8.30 0.33
C TYR A 137 13.91 -9.13 0.39
N ASP A 138 14.26 -9.65 1.57
CA ASP A 138 15.49 -10.41 1.77
C ASP A 138 15.50 -11.73 0.99
N ARG A 139 14.35 -12.39 0.88
CA ARG A 139 14.21 -13.59 0.02
C ARG A 139 14.42 -13.26 -1.45
N ASN A 140 13.81 -12.22 -1.94
CA ASN A 140 13.97 -11.82 -3.34
C ASN A 140 15.42 -11.44 -3.65
N ARG A 141 16.08 -10.69 -2.77
CA ARG A 141 17.48 -10.32 -2.93
C ARG A 141 18.40 -11.55 -3.02
N LYS A 142 18.23 -12.51 -2.13
CA LYS A 142 19.02 -13.76 -2.17
C LYS A 142 18.83 -14.55 -3.46
N HIS A 143 17.63 -14.55 -4.02
CA HIS A 143 17.37 -15.20 -5.32
C HIS A 143 18.11 -14.51 -6.47
N HIS A 144 18.23 -13.20 -6.46
CA HIS A 144 18.96 -12.44 -7.48
C HIS A 144 20.48 -12.57 -7.34
N GLU A 145 21.00 -12.69 -6.12
CA GLU A 145 22.45 -12.88 -5.85
C GLU A 145 22.92 -14.31 -6.19
N ALA A 146 22.00 -15.27 -6.31
CA ALA A 146 22.31 -16.69 -6.59
C ALA A 146 22.23 -17.06 -8.08
N GLN A 147 21.88 -16.12 -8.95
CA GLN A 147 21.84 -16.28 -10.43
C GLN A 147 23.00 -15.58 -11.10
#